data_4cbee3826ec63296288cec1248e0343e
#
_entry.id   4cbee3826ec63296288cec1248e0343e
#
_cell.length_a   1.000
_cell.length_b   1.000
_cell.length_c   1.000
_cell.angle_alpha   90.00
_cell.angle_beta   90.00
_cell.angle_gamma   90.00
#
_symmetry.space_group_name_H-M   'P 1'
#
loop_
_entity.id
_entity.type
_entity.pdbx_description
1 polymer ?
#
loop_
_entity_poly.entity_id
_entity_poly.type
_entity_poly.pdbx_seq_one_letter_code
_entity_poly.pdbx_strand_id
1 'polypeptide(L)'
;MVHSFRKPFIVMTTALAITILASVNTTFAEVDFGQTITLPDTPAAPAVMIDPTVALTQNFGLIDLGTATSVDAGEMALVSQAARQIQLAKTPEGAKVVAQEIVASTYKWNARQMSCLNALWNGESHWNFRAHNYSSGAVGIAQALPGNKMDVVATDWRTNPVTQIKWGIRYIKIRYGTPCKALATTHWRGYY
;
A
#
# COMPACT_ATOMS: atom_id res chain seq x y z
N MET A 1 -28.23 -24.83 -59.72
CA MET A 1 -28.29 -25.95 -58.76
C MET A 1 -27.23 -25.71 -57.70
N VAL A 2 -27.63 -25.22 -56.53
CA VAL A 2 -26.73 -24.92 -55.44
C VAL A 2 -27.03 -25.90 -54.31
N HIS A 3 -26.06 -26.79 -54.01
CA HIS A 3 -26.19 -27.74 -52.90
C HIS A 3 -25.61 -27.11 -51.66
N SER A 4 -26.52 -26.81 -50.72
CA SER A 4 -26.22 -26.38 -49.36
C SER A 4 -25.94 -27.60 -48.48
N PHE A 5 -24.68 -27.79 -48.04
CA PHE A 5 -24.32 -28.76 -47.00
C PHE A 5 -24.47 -28.14 -45.62
N ARG A 6 -25.51 -28.50 -44.91
CA ARG A 6 -25.65 -28.25 -43.48
C ARG A 6 -24.93 -29.34 -42.68
N LYS A 7 -23.92 -28.98 -41.89
CA LYS A 7 -23.30 -29.87 -40.91
C LYS A 7 -24.07 -29.85 -39.60
N PRO A 8 -24.35 -31.01 -38.97
CA PRO A 8 -25.02 -31.06 -37.67
C PRO A 8 -24.06 -30.67 -36.54
N PHE A 9 -24.53 -29.80 -35.63
CA PHE A 9 -23.89 -29.52 -34.35
C PHE A 9 -24.16 -30.69 -33.40
N ILE A 10 -23.11 -31.36 -32.99
CA ILE A 10 -23.14 -32.32 -31.85
C ILE A 10 -22.88 -31.54 -30.59
N VAL A 11 -23.90 -31.37 -29.77
CA VAL A 11 -23.79 -30.84 -28.40
C VAL A 11 -23.39 -32.02 -27.50
N MET A 12 -22.18 -32.03 -27.03
CA MET A 12 -21.69 -33.00 -26.07
C MET A 12 -21.66 -32.32 -24.70
N THR A 13 -22.70 -32.56 -23.90
CA THR A 13 -22.78 -32.20 -22.49
C THR A 13 -22.08 -33.27 -21.66
N THR A 14 -20.89 -32.96 -21.17
CA THR A 14 -20.27 -33.74 -20.10
C THR A 14 -20.29 -32.93 -18.82
N ALA A 15 -21.20 -33.24 -17.94
CA ALA A 15 -21.20 -32.80 -16.56
C ALA A 15 -20.13 -33.60 -15.80
N LEU A 16 -19.05 -32.95 -15.44
CA LEU A 16 -18.06 -33.53 -14.51
C LEU A 16 -18.20 -32.80 -13.16
N ALA A 17 -18.91 -33.45 -12.26
CA ALA A 17 -18.98 -33.06 -10.86
C ALA A 17 -17.69 -33.52 -10.16
N ILE A 18 -16.78 -32.60 -9.89
CA ILE A 18 -15.61 -32.85 -9.04
C ILE A 18 -15.93 -32.30 -7.66
N THR A 19 -16.34 -33.18 -6.76
CA THR A 19 -16.38 -32.92 -5.32
C THR A 19 -14.97 -33.07 -4.75
N ILE A 20 -14.28 -31.95 -4.56
CA ILE A 20 -13.04 -31.94 -3.79
C ILE A 20 -13.39 -31.64 -2.33
N LEU A 21 -13.45 -32.69 -1.52
CA LEU A 21 -13.40 -32.59 -0.06
C LEU A 21 -11.95 -32.33 0.33
N ALA A 22 -11.58 -31.06 0.45
CA ALA A 22 -10.33 -30.69 1.08
C ALA A 22 -10.51 -30.71 2.60
N SER A 23 -10.08 -31.80 3.25
CA SER A 23 -9.90 -31.85 4.70
C SER A 23 -8.72 -30.97 5.04
N VAL A 24 -8.98 -29.75 5.51
CA VAL A 24 -7.96 -28.88 6.07
C VAL A 24 -7.69 -29.34 7.50
N ASN A 25 -6.71 -30.22 7.68
CA ASN A 25 -6.13 -30.47 9.00
C ASN A 25 -5.28 -29.23 9.38
N THR A 26 -5.88 -28.31 10.10
CA THR A 26 -5.14 -27.26 10.81
C THR A 26 -4.56 -27.86 12.08
N THR A 27 -3.36 -28.40 12.01
CA THR A 27 -2.54 -28.63 13.20
C THR A 27 -2.06 -27.27 13.69
N PHE A 28 -2.71 -26.75 14.71
CA PHE A 28 -2.16 -25.64 15.48
C PHE A 28 -0.92 -26.16 16.18
N ALA A 29 0.26 -25.68 15.79
CA ALA A 29 1.47 -25.86 16.56
C ALA A 29 1.26 -25.09 17.87
N GLU A 30 1.15 -25.84 18.96
CA GLU A 30 1.14 -25.32 20.32
C GLU A 30 2.50 -24.68 20.56
N VAL A 31 2.54 -23.34 20.68
CA VAL A 31 3.75 -22.61 21.00
C VAL A 31 3.96 -22.77 22.51
N ASP A 32 4.91 -23.63 22.88
CA ASP A 32 5.34 -23.83 24.26
C ASP A 32 6.06 -22.56 24.77
N PHE A 33 5.40 -21.81 25.64
CA PHE A 33 5.96 -20.64 26.34
C PHE A 33 6.78 -21.02 27.57
N GLY A 34 7.30 -22.25 27.64
CA GLY A 34 8.02 -22.81 28.76
C GLY A 34 9.47 -22.33 28.99
N GLN A 35 9.91 -21.20 28.44
CA GLN A 35 11.22 -20.63 28.77
C GLN A 35 11.07 -19.44 29.72
N THR A 36 11.27 -19.73 31.01
CA THR A 36 11.49 -18.72 32.04
C THR A 36 12.79 -17.98 31.71
N ILE A 37 12.70 -16.75 31.23
CA ILE A 37 13.87 -15.88 31.08
C ILE A 37 14.29 -15.44 32.50
N THR A 38 15.34 -16.04 33.03
CA THR A 38 16.00 -15.53 34.24
C THR A 38 16.75 -14.25 33.84
N LEU A 39 16.25 -13.10 34.29
CA LEU A 39 16.97 -11.84 34.19
C LEU A 39 18.22 -11.92 35.10
N PRO A 40 19.39 -11.45 34.64
CA PRO A 40 20.55 -11.34 35.50
C PRO A 40 20.26 -10.35 36.63
N ASP A 41 20.67 -10.71 37.87
CA ASP A 41 20.55 -9.88 39.05
C ASP A 41 21.19 -8.50 38.81
N THR A 42 20.36 -7.50 38.61
CA THR A 42 20.77 -6.11 38.62
C THR A 42 20.90 -5.72 40.11
N PRO A 43 22.04 -5.16 40.56
CA PRO A 43 22.17 -4.72 41.96
C PRO A 43 21.10 -3.69 42.27
N ALA A 44 20.35 -3.91 43.32
CA ALA A 44 19.27 -3.06 43.78
C ALA A 44 19.74 -1.60 43.92
N ALA A 45 19.16 -0.71 43.14
CA ALA A 45 19.29 0.72 43.36
C ALA A 45 18.70 1.06 44.74
N PRO A 46 19.31 2.02 45.49
CA PRO A 46 18.82 2.37 46.81
C PRO A 46 17.35 2.82 46.70
N ALA A 47 16.52 2.24 47.54
CA ALA A 47 15.10 2.58 47.64
C ALA A 47 14.99 4.05 48.07
N VAL A 48 14.58 4.89 47.11
CA VAL A 48 14.15 6.25 47.42
C VAL A 48 12.78 6.12 48.11
N MET A 49 12.77 6.32 49.43
CA MET A 49 11.53 6.46 50.18
C MET A 49 10.81 7.72 49.68
N ILE A 50 9.83 7.54 48.81
CA ILE A 50 8.92 8.62 48.41
C ILE A 50 7.88 8.72 49.53
N ASP A 51 7.88 9.84 50.22
CA ASP A 51 6.86 10.17 51.23
C ASP A 51 5.47 10.15 50.56
N PRO A 52 4.55 9.27 50.96
CA PRO A 52 3.24 9.16 50.34
C PRO A 52 2.37 10.41 50.47
N THR A 53 2.73 11.37 51.33
CA THR A 53 2.01 12.62 51.54
C THR A 53 2.34 13.71 50.49
N VAL A 54 3.48 13.59 49.79
CA VAL A 54 3.87 14.53 48.74
C VAL A 54 3.24 14.19 47.38
N ALA A 55 2.73 12.98 47.20
CA ALA A 55 2.18 12.51 45.94
C ALA A 55 0.76 13.05 45.61
N LEU A 56 0.11 13.77 46.56
CA LEU A 56 -1.31 14.16 46.40
C LEU A 56 -1.54 15.63 46.00
N THR A 57 -0.48 16.41 45.78
CA THR A 57 -0.63 17.83 45.43
C THR A 57 -0.11 18.22 44.03
N GLN A 58 0.32 17.30 43.23
CA GLN A 58 0.48 17.57 41.80
C GLN A 58 -0.89 17.34 41.14
N ASN A 59 -1.61 18.42 40.89
CA ASN A 59 -2.75 18.44 39.97
C ASN A 59 -2.30 17.99 38.57
N PHE A 60 -2.07 16.70 38.40
CA PHE A 60 -2.32 16.10 37.12
C PHE A 60 -3.83 16.23 36.92
N GLY A 61 -4.23 17.20 36.08
CA GLY A 61 -5.60 17.29 35.64
C GLY A 61 -6.00 15.84 35.29
N LEU A 62 -7.06 15.36 35.96
CA LEU A 62 -7.68 14.09 35.63
C LEU A 62 -7.92 14.13 34.13
N ILE A 63 -7.03 13.51 33.37
CA ILE A 63 -7.38 13.11 32.01
C ILE A 63 -8.54 12.17 32.24
N ASP A 64 -9.73 12.64 31.91
CA ASP A 64 -10.95 11.85 31.97
C ASP A 64 -10.76 10.65 31.03
N LEU A 65 -10.31 9.54 31.61
CA LEU A 65 -10.18 8.25 30.90
C LEU A 65 -11.55 7.68 30.48
N GLY A 66 -12.64 8.37 30.85
CA GLY A 66 -14.02 8.02 30.49
C GLY A 66 -14.36 8.36 29.03
N THR A 67 -13.55 9.17 28.34
CA THR A 67 -13.71 9.48 26.91
C THR A 67 -12.60 8.91 26.06
N ALA A 68 -11.89 7.88 26.52
CA ALA A 68 -11.13 7.04 25.61
C ALA A 68 -12.15 6.44 24.63
N THR A 69 -12.41 7.15 23.53
CA THR A 69 -13.18 6.63 22.41
C THR A 69 -12.58 5.29 22.07
N SER A 70 -13.36 4.23 22.25
CA SER A 70 -12.98 2.90 21.78
C SER A 70 -12.71 3.05 20.30
N VAL A 71 -11.42 3.02 19.91
CA VAL A 71 -11.05 3.02 18.51
C VAL A 71 -11.72 1.80 17.92
N ASP A 72 -12.67 2.00 17.01
CA ASP A 72 -13.44 0.93 16.42
C ASP A 72 -12.47 -0.05 15.74
N ALA A 73 -12.72 -1.34 15.89
CA ALA A 73 -11.93 -2.40 15.25
C ALA A 73 -11.79 -2.15 13.73
N GLY A 74 -12.79 -1.52 13.11
CA GLY A 74 -12.74 -1.10 11.71
C GLY A 74 -11.68 -0.01 11.45
N GLU A 75 -11.58 0.99 12.28
CA GLU A 75 -10.56 2.05 12.16
C GLU A 75 -9.15 1.48 12.34
N MET A 76 -8.95 0.59 13.31
CA MET A 76 -7.67 -0.09 13.50
C MET A 76 -7.30 -0.95 12.30
N ALA A 77 -8.27 -1.63 11.69
CA ALA A 77 -8.05 -2.41 10.48
C ALA A 77 -7.63 -1.53 9.29
N LEU A 78 -8.26 -0.38 9.10
CA LEU A 78 -7.91 0.59 8.04
C LEU A 78 -6.50 1.16 8.24
N VAL A 79 -6.14 1.54 9.47
CA VAL A 79 -4.79 2.04 9.80
C VAL A 79 -3.74 0.96 9.52
N SER A 80 -4.02 -0.29 9.92
CA SER A 80 -3.13 -1.43 9.68
C SER A 80 -2.96 -1.71 8.19
N GLN A 81 -4.04 -1.62 7.41
CA GLN A 81 -4.00 -1.79 5.95
C GLN A 81 -3.18 -0.69 5.29
N ALA A 82 -3.38 0.57 5.66
CA ALA A 82 -2.62 1.70 5.14
C ALA A 82 -1.12 1.55 5.45
N ALA A 83 -0.77 1.18 6.68
CA ALA A 83 0.61 0.93 7.07
C ALA A 83 1.26 -0.19 6.24
N ARG A 84 0.54 -1.30 6.02
CA ARG A 84 1.02 -2.40 5.15
C ARG A 84 1.24 -1.95 3.71
N GLN A 85 0.32 -1.17 3.14
CA GLN A 85 0.48 -0.62 1.78
C GLN A 85 1.72 0.26 1.67
N ILE A 86 1.98 1.13 2.68
CA ILE A 86 3.18 1.96 2.71
C ILE A 86 4.45 1.10 2.74
N GLN A 87 4.51 0.08 3.59
CA GLN A 87 5.68 -0.79 3.66
C GLN A 87 5.88 -1.58 2.37
N LEU A 88 4.82 -2.12 1.79
CA LEU A 88 4.86 -2.83 0.51
C LEU A 88 5.41 -1.93 -0.60
N ALA A 89 4.91 -0.71 -0.71
CA ALA A 89 5.29 0.23 -1.76
C ALA A 89 6.72 0.79 -1.65
N LYS A 90 7.47 0.46 -0.60
CA LYS A 90 8.90 0.83 -0.48
C LYS A 90 9.79 0.06 -1.45
N THR A 91 9.31 -1.05 -2.02
CA THR A 91 9.99 -1.78 -3.10
C THR A 91 9.35 -1.45 -4.44
N PRO A 92 10.10 -1.48 -5.56
CA PRO A 92 9.54 -1.26 -6.88
C PRO A 92 8.39 -2.21 -7.23
N GLU A 93 8.51 -3.49 -6.89
CA GLU A 93 7.48 -4.50 -7.14
C GLU A 93 6.22 -4.22 -6.31
N GLY A 94 6.39 -3.92 -5.04
CA GLY A 94 5.27 -3.57 -4.16
C GLY A 94 4.61 -2.25 -4.56
N ALA A 95 5.37 -1.26 -5.02
CA ALA A 95 4.83 -0.01 -5.55
C ALA A 95 3.93 -0.24 -6.77
N LYS A 96 4.30 -1.17 -7.66
CA LYS A 96 3.47 -1.58 -8.80
C LYS A 96 2.15 -2.23 -8.36
N VAL A 97 2.20 -3.10 -7.34
CA VAL A 97 0.99 -3.75 -6.78
C VAL A 97 0.04 -2.70 -6.20
N VAL A 98 0.54 -1.78 -5.38
CA VAL A 98 -0.26 -0.70 -4.79
C VAL A 98 -0.83 0.22 -5.87
N ALA A 99 -0.04 0.57 -6.88
CA ALA A 99 -0.52 1.37 -8.00
C ALA A 99 -1.61 0.66 -8.80
N GLN A 100 -1.48 -0.65 -9.03
CA GLN A 100 -2.49 -1.46 -9.73
C GLN A 100 -3.83 -1.46 -9.00
N GLU A 101 -3.81 -1.58 -7.68
CA GLU A 101 -5.01 -1.51 -6.84
C GLU A 101 -5.68 -0.13 -6.97
N ILE A 102 -4.93 0.96 -6.85
CA ILE A 102 -5.44 2.33 -6.96
C ILE A 102 -6.01 2.59 -8.38
N VAL A 103 -5.30 2.16 -9.40
CA VAL A 103 -5.70 2.32 -10.81
C VAL A 103 -7.02 1.62 -11.08
N ALA A 104 -7.18 0.37 -10.59
CA ALA A 104 -8.38 -0.42 -10.80
C ALA A 104 -9.56 0.07 -9.93
N SER A 105 -9.33 0.31 -8.64
CA SER A 105 -10.39 0.65 -7.69
C SER A 105 -10.91 2.08 -7.86
N THR A 106 -10.00 3.06 -7.94
CA THR A 106 -10.34 4.50 -7.93
C THR A 106 -10.61 5.05 -9.32
N TYR A 107 -9.76 4.71 -10.29
CA TYR A 107 -9.84 5.29 -11.63
C TYR A 107 -10.54 4.40 -12.65
N LYS A 108 -10.85 3.14 -12.28
CA LYS A 108 -11.47 2.14 -13.16
C LYS A 108 -10.69 1.93 -14.46
N TRP A 109 -9.36 2.13 -14.42
CA TRP A 109 -8.51 1.89 -15.56
C TRP A 109 -8.15 0.40 -15.66
N ASN A 110 -8.14 -0.11 -16.89
CA ASN A 110 -7.88 -1.52 -17.17
C ASN A 110 -6.38 -1.87 -17.17
N ALA A 111 -6.07 -3.15 -17.35
CA ALA A 111 -4.69 -3.66 -17.37
C ALA A 111 -3.80 -2.99 -18.43
N ARG A 112 -4.35 -2.60 -19.59
CA ARG A 112 -3.60 -1.86 -20.61
C ARG A 112 -3.10 -0.52 -20.09
N GLN A 113 -3.93 0.22 -19.35
CA GLN A 113 -3.51 1.49 -18.75
C GLN A 113 -2.44 1.28 -17.67
N MET A 114 -2.53 0.20 -16.89
CA MET A 114 -1.48 -0.17 -15.93
C MET A 114 -0.17 -0.53 -16.64
N SER A 115 -0.20 -1.22 -17.78
CA SER A 115 1.00 -1.51 -18.58
C SER A 115 1.67 -0.22 -19.07
N CYS A 116 0.88 0.76 -19.53
CA CYS A 116 1.41 2.07 -19.94
C CYS A 116 2.01 2.84 -18.74
N LEU A 117 1.35 2.80 -17.57
CA LEU A 117 1.87 3.41 -16.34
C LEU A 117 3.20 2.78 -15.92
N ASN A 118 3.28 1.44 -16.01
CA ASN A 118 4.51 0.72 -15.70
C ASN A 118 5.66 1.11 -16.65
N ALA A 119 5.40 1.19 -17.94
CA ALA A 119 6.41 1.62 -18.92
C ALA A 119 6.86 3.06 -18.64
N LEU A 120 5.91 3.98 -18.37
CA LEU A 120 6.19 5.37 -18.07
C LEU A 120 7.10 5.52 -16.85
N TRP A 121 6.71 4.96 -15.70
CA TRP A 121 7.46 5.12 -14.46
C TRP A 121 8.71 4.25 -14.34
N ASN A 122 8.85 3.21 -15.18
CA ASN A 122 10.15 2.58 -15.39
C ASN A 122 11.15 3.54 -16.05
N GLY A 123 10.71 4.34 -17.02
CA GLY A 123 11.55 5.38 -17.63
C GLY A 123 11.91 6.50 -16.67
N GLU A 124 11.03 6.85 -15.72
CA GLU A 124 11.24 7.96 -14.79
C GLU A 124 12.18 7.62 -13.64
N SER A 125 11.94 6.50 -12.96
CA SER A 125 12.62 6.19 -11.70
C SER A 125 12.87 4.70 -11.46
N HIS A 126 12.46 3.83 -12.37
CA HIS A 126 12.34 2.39 -12.12
C HIS A 126 11.48 2.08 -10.89
N TRP A 127 10.44 2.88 -10.65
CA TRP A 127 9.55 2.78 -9.48
C TRP A 127 10.24 3.05 -8.13
N ASN A 128 11.41 3.67 -8.14
CA ASN A 128 12.15 3.98 -6.93
C ASN A 128 11.61 5.25 -6.28
N PHE A 129 10.96 5.11 -5.13
CA PHE A 129 10.41 6.27 -4.40
C PHE A 129 11.49 7.21 -3.83
N ARG A 130 12.75 6.74 -3.73
CA ARG A 130 13.90 7.55 -3.29
C ARG A 130 14.66 8.17 -4.45
N ALA A 131 14.20 7.97 -5.69
CA ALA A 131 14.87 8.54 -6.85
C ALA A 131 14.94 10.06 -6.73
N HIS A 132 16.11 10.60 -7.02
CA HIS A 132 16.36 12.04 -7.07
C HIS A 132 17.23 12.35 -8.28
N ASN A 133 16.74 13.21 -9.15
CA ASN A 133 17.53 13.72 -10.28
C ASN A 133 18.27 14.98 -9.83
N TYR A 134 19.57 14.87 -9.58
CA TYR A 134 20.40 15.98 -9.08
C TYR A 134 20.53 17.13 -10.06
N SER A 135 20.30 16.90 -11.35
CA SER A 135 20.37 17.94 -12.38
C SER A 135 19.11 18.79 -12.43
N SER A 136 17.93 18.15 -12.39
CA SER A 136 16.65 18.85 -12.49
C SER A 136 16.01 19.14 -11.12
N GLY A 137 16.31 18.34 -10.10
CA GLY A 137 15.64 18.36 -8.81
C GLY A 137 14.34 17.54 -8.78
N ALA A 138 14.05 16.75 -9.82
CA ALA A 138 12.88 15.86 -9.85
C ALA A 138 13.03 14.72 -8.83
N VAL A 139 11.92 14.33 -8.17
CA VAL A 139 11.95 13.36 -7.07
C VAL A 139 10.84 12.31 -7.18
N GLY A 140 11.19 11.13 -6.65
CA GLY A 140 10.25 10.03 -6.40
C GLY A 140 9.85 9.24 -7.63
N ILE A 141 8.85 8.37 -7.45
CA ILE A 141 8.40 7.39 -8.47
C ILE A 141 8.03 8.07 -9.79
N ALA A 142 7.28 9.16 -9.73
CA ALA A 142 6.76 9.89 -10.89
C ALA A 142 7.60 11.13 -11.26
N GLN A 143 8.81 11.28 -10.67
CA GLN A 143 9.72 12.40 -10.92
C GLN A 143 9.05 13.77 -10.84
N ALA A 144 8.38 14.04 -9.71
CA ALA A 144 7.71 15.32 -9.48
C ALA A 144 8.72 16.48 -9.42
N LEU A 145 8.42 17.57 -10.13
CA LEU A 145 9.26 18.78 -10.17
C LEU A 145 8.41 20.06 -10.07
N PRO A 146 8.53 20.87 -9.00
CA PRO A 146 9.23 20.54 -7.76
C PRO A 146 8.46 19.49 -6.93
N GLY A 147 9.18 18.81 -6.02
CA GLY A 147 8.62 17.72 -5.21
C GLY A 147 7.44 18.12 -4.31
N ASN A 148 7.42 19.35 -3.82
CA ASN A 148 6.33 19.88 -2.98
C ASN A 148 4.96 19.96 -3.69
N LYS A 149 4.90 19.77 -5.01
CA LYS A 149 3.62 19.58 -5.71
C LYS A 149 2.84 18.38 -5.16
N MET A 150 3.51 17.43 -4.52
CA MET A 150 2.89 16.27 -3.89
C MET A 150 2.15 16.61 -2.59
N ASP A 151 2.40 17.77 -1.98
CA ASP A 151 1.73 18.22 -0.74
C ASP A 151 0.21 18.33 -0.90
N VAL A 152 -0.30 18.47 -2.12
CA VAL A 152 -1.75 18.44 -2.41
C VAL A 152 -2.40 17.07 -2.15
N VAL A 153 -1.61 16.03 -1.97
CA VAL A 153 -2.07 14.70 -1.56
C VAL A 153 -1.78 14.48 -0.09
N ALA A 154 -0.53 14.64 0.34
CA ALA A 154 -0.09 14.64 1.72
C ALA A 154 1.36 15.14 1.81
N THR A 155 1.76 15.68 2.97
CA THR A 155 3.09 16.26 3.20
C THR A 155 4.18 15.23 3.49
N ASP A 156 3.79 13.97 3.67
CA ASP A 156 4.68 12.83 3.99
C ASP A 156 5.35 12.17 2.78
N TRP A 157 5.18 12.72 1.59
CA TRP A 157 5.64 12.13 0.32
C TRP A 157 7.13 11.74 0.28
N ARG A 158 7.97 12.36 1.11
CA ARG A 158 9.40 12.02 1.18
C ARG A 158 9.65 10.62 1.72
N THR A 159 8.78 10.14 2.58
CA THR A 159 8.89 8.84 3.27
C THR A 159 7.79 7.86 2.92
N ASN A 160 6.70 8.35 2.30
CA ASN A 160 5.52 7.58 1.93
C ASN A 160 5.40 7.43 0.40
N PRO A 161 5.79 6.27 -0.16
CA PRO A 161 5.66 6.02 -1.59
C PRO A 161 4.20 5.98 -2.07
N VAL A 162 3.23 5.66 -1.21
CA VAL A 162 1.80 5.65 -1.58
C VAL A 162 1.32 7.06 -1.92
N THR A 163 1.79 8.07 -1.18
CA THR A 163 1.52 9.49 -1.49
C THR A 163 2.06 9.87 -2.86
N GLN A 164 3.28 9.43 -3.20
CA GLN A 164 3.88 9.68 -4.52
C GLN A 164 3.08 9.01 -5.65
N ILE A 165 2.67 7.75 -5.45
CA ILE A 165 1.85 7.00 -6.41
C ILE A 165 0.51 7.71 -6.65
N LYS A 166 -0.20 8.05 -5.57
CA LYS A 166 -1.50 8.76 -5.65
C LYS A 166 -1.36 10.09 -6.39
N TRP A 167 -0.32 10.86 -6.08
CA TRP A 167 -0.06 12.12 -6.74
C TRP A 167 0.22 11.92 -8.23
N GLY A 168 1.10 11.00 -8.58
CA GLY A 168 1.48 10.75 -9.98
C GLY A 168 0.31 10.29 -10.85
N ILE A 169 -0.55 9.38 -10.32
CA ILE A 169 -1.77 8.94 -11.01
C ILE A 169 -2.75 10.11 -11.19
N ARG A 170 -2.94 10.92 -10.14
CA ARG A 170 -3.78 12.13 -10.20
C ARG A 170 -3.24 13.12 -11.24
N TYR A 171 -1.95 13.36 -11.27
CA TYR A 171 -1.30 14.23 -12.26
C TYR A 171 -1.56 13.72 -13.68
N ILE A 172 -1.36 12.43 -13.95
CA ILE A 172 -1.64 11.81 -15.26
C ILE A 172 -3.11 11.99 -15.61
N LYS A 173 -4.03 11.76 -14.66
CA LYS A 173 -5.47 11.93 -14.91
C LYS A 173 -5.83 13.34 -15.32
N ILE A 174 -5.32 14.33 -14.63
CA ILE A 174 -5.63 15.76 -14.87
C ILE A 174 -4.97 16.24 -16.17
N ARG A 175 -3.71 15.88 -16.40
CA ARG A 175 -2.92 16.43 -17.50
C ARG A 175 -3.13 15.71 -18.84
N TYR A 176 -3.30 14.39 -18.79
CA TYR A 176 -3.32 13.53 -19.97
C TYR A 176 -4.61 12.68 -20.09
N GLY A 177 -5.38 12.59 -19.04
CA GLY A 177 -6.58 11.75 -18.97
C GLY A 177 -6.29 10.29 -18.68
N THR A 178 -5.25 9.69 -19.30
CA THR A 178 -4.90 8.28 -19.10
C THR A 178 -3.37 8.04 -19.18
N PRO A 179 -2.87 6.96 -18.54
CA PRO A 179 -1.45 6.59 -18.60
C PRO A 179 -0.92 6.36 -20.03
N CYS A 180 -1.71 5.73 -20.91
CA CYS A 180 -1.26 5.48 -22.28
C CYS A 180 -1.12 6.78 -23.08
N LYS A 181 -1.95 7.80 -22.82
CA LYS A 181 -1.77 9.13 -23.43
C LYS A 181 -0.54 9.85 -22.87
N ALA A 182 -0.28 9.74 -21.57
CA ALA A 182 0.93 10.28 -20.97
C ALA A 182 2.18 9.64 -21.59
N LEU A 183 2.23 8.30 -21.67
CA LEU A 183 3.34 7.56 -22.29
C LEU A 183 3.56 7.96 -23.77
N ALA A 184 2.50 8.11 -24.53
CA ALA A 184 2.60 8.57 -25.92
C ALA A 184 3.23 9.98 -26.00
N THR A 185 2.93 10.85 -25.04
CA THR A 185 3.50 12.22 -25.02
C THR A 185 4.99 12.23 -24.73
N THR A 186 5.49 11.35 -23.84
CA THR A 186 6.92 11.21 -23.54
C THR A 186 7.73 10.81 -24.77
N HIS A 187 7.20 9.92 -25.61
CA HIS A 187 7.84 9.51 -26.86
C HIS A 187 8.05 10.67 -27.83
N TRP A 188 7.18 11.70 -27.79
CA TRP A 188 7.27 12.86 -28.68
C TRP A 188 8.07 14.03 -28.11
N ARG A 189 8.06 14.21 -26.79
CA ARG A 189 8.60 15.39 -26.11
C ARG A 189 9.82 15.10 -25.22
N GLY A 190 10.12 13.83 -24.94
CA GLY A 190 11.15 13.43 -24.01
C GLY A 190 10.80 13.63 -22.52
N TYR A 191 9.60 14.17 -22.21
CA TYR A 191 9.07 14.37 -20.85
C TYR A 191 7.54 14.33 -20.85
N TYR A 192 6.91 14.13 -19.73
CA TYR A 192 5.46 14.18 -19.53
C TYR A 192 5.06 15.10 -18.37
#